data_e8b42d09c817a1f0f39ed3dac8b9f531
#
_entry.id   e8b42d09c817a1f0f39ed3dac8b9f531
#
_cell.length_a   1.000
_cell.length_b   1.000
_cell.length_c   1.000
_cell.angle_alpha   90.00
_cell.angle_beta   90.00
_cell.angle_gamma   90.00
#
_symmetry.space_group_name_H-M   'P 1'
#
loop_
_entity.id
_entity.type
_entity.pdbx_description
1 polymer ?
#
loop_
_entity_poly.entity_id
_entity_poly.type
_entity_poly.pdbx_seq_one_letter_code
_entity_poly.pdbx_strand_id
1 'polypeptide(L)'
;MHRRTFLSATSVLAATVGLGGGEARASTPPVRTLSVFNSVSLDGFFTDESSDMSWAHTQDPEWNQFMSTNASGEAELVFGRKTYEMMARFWPTKEAAQTMPDVARGMNRMRKTVFSHTLKTADWENSRVAQADLATEIRRMKSEPGPDLLILGSGEIVAQLTQAGLIDAYQIVVVPIVLGSGRTLFEGVTGKPRFELTKTRAFSNGNVVGWYERD
;
A
#
# COMPACT_ATOMS: atom_id res chain seq x y z
N MET A 1 15.05 -1.33 -34.09
CA MET A 1 14.53 -2.71 -34.07
C MET A 1 15.51 -3.59 -33.30
N HIS A 2 15.36 -3.77 -32.00
CA HIS A 2 16.13 -4.76 -31.23
C HIS A 2 15.17 -5.49 -30.31
N ARG A 3 14.86 -6.73 -30.68
CA ARG A 3 14.10 -7.67 -29.85
C ARG A 3 15.03 -8.20 -28.76
N ARG A 4 14.67 -8.03 -27.50
CA ARG A 4 15.28 -8.75 -26.37
C ARG A 4 14.42 -9.95 -26.03
N THR A 5 15.01 -11.12 -26.19
CA THR A 5 14.45 -12.46 -25.95
C THR A 5 14.52 -12.76 -24.45
N PHE A 6 13.38 -13.11 -23.86
CA PHE A 6 13.34 -13.66 -22.50
C PHE A 6 13.84 -15.10 -22.50
N LEU A 7 14.86 -15.40 -21.75
CA LEU A 7 15.35 -16.76 -21.47
C LEU A 7 14.76 -17.24 -20.15
N SER A 8 13.88 -18.23 -20.27
CA SER A 8 13.38 -19.04 -19.17
C SER A 8 14.49 -20.03 -18.76
N ALA A 9 14.92 -19.97 -17.52
CA ALA A 9 15.89 -20.92 -16.94
C ALA A 9 15.17 -21.92 -16.04
N THR A 10 14.96 -23.13 -16.58
CA THR A 10 14.57 -24.33 -15.82
C THR A 10 15.84 -24.94 -15.23
N SER A 11 16.00 -24.94 -13.93
CA SER A 11 17.14 -25.57 -13.26
C SER A 11 16.80 -26.99 -12.81
N VAL A 12 17.52 -27.95 -13.39
CA VAL A 12 17.54 -29.35 -13.01
C VAL A 12 18.44 -29.54 -11.79
N LEU A 13 17.96 -30.26 -10.80
CA LEU A 13 18.65 -30.67 -9.56
C LEU A 13 19.68 -31.76 -9.87
N ALA A 14 20.95 -31.53 -9.53
CA ALA A 14 21.94 -32.61 -9.41
C ALA A 14 22.53 -32.55 -7.99
N ALA A 15 22.31 -33.62 -7.23
CA ALA A 15 22.89 -33.82 -5.91
C ALA A 15 24.33 -34.28 -6.01
N THR A 16 25.27 -33.56 -5.39
CA THR A 16 26.58 -34.08 -5.04
C THR A 16 26.85 -33.82 -3.56
N VAL A 17 27.05 -34.89 -2.82
CA VAL A 17 27.49 -34.88 -1.42
C VAL A 17 28.96 -34.45 -1.38
N GLY A 18 29.22 -33.31 -0.76
CA GLY A 18 30.57 -32.83 -0.44
C GLY A 18 30.63 -32.35 1.00
N LEU A 19 31.31 -33.10 1.86
CA LEU A 19 31.71 -32.69 3.21
C LEU A 19 32.72 -31.52 3.10
N GLY A 20 32.26 -30.33 3.46
CA GLY A 20 33.11 -29.14 3.58
C GLY A 20 32.39 -28.16 4.49
N GLY A 21 33.03 -27.82 5.65
CA GLY A 21 32.53 -26.80 6.56
C GLY A 21 32.39 -25.45 5.86
N GLY A 22 31.19 -25.16 5.42
CA GLY A 22 30.82 -23.87 4.83
C GLY A 22 30.24 -23.01 5.94
N GLU A 23 30.90 -21.89 6.22
CA GLU A 23 30.29 -20.79 6.97
C GLU A 23 28.89 -20.52 6.38
N ALA A 24 27.88 -20.61 7.24
CA ALA A 24 26.54 -20.23 6.87
C ALA A 24 26.56 -18.74 6.45
N ARG A 25 26.55 -18.50 5.16
CA ARG A 25 26.31 -17.16 4.62
C ARG A 25 25.00 -16.68 5.21
N ALA A 26 25.06 -15.73 6.12
CA ALA A 26 23.91 -15.04 6.62
C ALA A 26 23.14 -14.50 5.39
N SER A 27 22.02 -15.13 5.05
CA SER A 27 21.13 -14.64 4.03
C SER A 27 20.64 -13.27 4.51
N THR A 28 20.95 -12.22 3.76
CA THR A 28 20.35 -10.90 3.99
C THR A 28 18.84 -11.10 4.04
N PRO A 29 18.16 -10.70 5.13
CA PRO A 29 16.72 -10.86 5.20
C PRO A 29 16.08 -10.15 4.00
N PRO A 30 15.02 -10.70 3.41
CA PRO A 30 14.35 -10.07 2.29
C PRO A 30 13.89 -8.68 2.71
N VAL A 31 14.28 -7.68 1.94
CA VAL A 31 13.87 -6.29 2.16
C VAL A 31 12.39 -6.20 1.82
N ARG A 32 11.55 -5.80 2.78
CA ARG A 32 10.12 -5.58 2.58
C ARG A 32 9.91 -4.35 1.70
N THR A 33 9.02 -4.44 0.72
CA THR A 33 8.61 -3.30 -0.08
C THR A 33 7.57 -2.45 0.66
N LEU A 34 7.58 -1.14 0.40
CA LEU A 34 6.56 -0.21 0.86
C LEU A 34 5.79 0.32 -0.34
N SER A 35 4.52 0.00 -0.42
CA SER A 35 3.64 0.47 -1.47
C SER A 35 2.52 1.37 -0.95
N VAL A 36 1.94 2.17 -1.86
CA VAL A 36 0.77 3.00 -1.60
C VAL A 36 -0.36 2.54 -2.49
N PHE A 37 -1.55 2.38 -1.92
CA PHE A 37 -2.80 2.27 -2.67
C PHE A 37 -3.69 3.44 -2.31
N ASN A 38 -4.03 4.29 -3.29
CA ASN A 38 -4.90 5.43 -3.05
C ASN A 38 -5.71 5.82 -4.29
N SER A 39 -6.88 6.43 -4.06
CA SER A 39 -7.72 7.01 -5.11
C SER A 39 -7.50 8.52 -5.18
N VAL A 40 -7.52 9.06 -6.40
CA VAL A 40 -7.51 10.49 -6.68
C VAL A 40 -8.59 10.83 -7.71
N SER A 41 -9.12 12.04 -7.64
CA SER A 41 -9.99 12.60 -8.66
C SER A 41 -9.22 12.94 -9.95
N LEU A 42 -9.90 13.23 -11.05
CA LEU A 42 -9.28 13.68 -12.31
C LEU A 42 -8.41 14.93 -12.13
N ASP A 43 -8.78 15.81 -11.21
CA ASP A 43 -8.04 17.04 -10.87
C ASP A 43 -7.04 16.84 -9.71
N GLY A 44 -6.77 15.58 -9.30
CA GLY A 44 -5.63 15.21 -8.46
C GLY A 44 -5.84 15.30 -6.95
N PHE A 45 -7.06 15.45 -6.46
CA PHE A 45 -7.37 15.45 -5.03
C PHE A 45 -7.66 14.04 -4.53
N PHE A 46 -7.16 13.69 -3.35
CA PHE A 46 -7.45 12.40 -2.72
C PHE A 46 -8.55 12.48 -1.66
N THR A 47 -8.88 13.67 -1.18
CA THR A 47 -10.08 13.98 -0.40
C THR A 47 -10.64 15.32 -0.86
N ASP A 48 -11.94 15.55 -0.64
CA ASP A 48 -12.50 16.88 -0.72
C ASP A 48 -12.09 17.78 0.46
N GLU A 49 -12.62 18.99 0.54
CA GLU A 49 -12.37 19.95 1.62
C GLU A 49 -12.86 19.44 2.99
N SER A 50 -13.89 18.60 3.02
CA SER A 50 -14.47 17.99 4.22
C SER A 50 -13.66 16.78 4.70
N SER A 51 -12.61 16.40 3.97
CA SER A 51 -11.86 15.15 4.15
C SER A 51 -12.71 13.89 3.86
N ASP A 52 -13.76 14.03 3.04
CA ASP A 52 -14.57 12.90 2.56
C ASP A 52 -13.94 12.24 1.35
N MET A 53 -14.11 10.91 1.27
CA MET A 53 -13.68 10.05 0.16
C MET A 53 -14.82 9.18 -0.38
N SER A 54 -16.07 9.44 0.00
CA SER A 54 -17.23 8.64 -0.43
C SER A 54 -17.42 8.65 -1.95
N TRP A 55 -16.97 9.71 -2.62
CA TRP A 55 -16.95 9.85 -4.07
C TRP A 55 -16.11 8.77 -4.79
N ALA A 56 -15.15 8.15 -4.10
CA ALA A 56 -14.32 7.07 -4.64
C ALA A 56 -14.99 5.69 -4.51
N HIS A 57 -16.10 5.59 -3.79
CA HIS A 57 -16.82 4.34 -3.59
C HIS A 57 -17.80 4.10 -4.73
N THR A 58 -17.60 3.03 -5.48
CA THR A 58 -18.50 2.63 -6.57
C THR A 58 -19.01 1.21 -6.34
N GLN A 59 -20.29 0.97 -6.71
CA GLN A 59 -20.91 -0.35 -6.69
C GLN A 59 -20.79 -0.98 -8.08
N ASP A 60 -19.63 -1.58 -8.35
CA ASP A 60 -19.33 -2.24 -9.62
C ASP A 60 -18.74 -3.64 -9.35
N PRO A 61 -19.27 -4.72 -9.94
CA PRO A 61 -18.81 -6.09 -9.66
C PRO A 61 -17.35 -6.34 -10.02
N GLU A 62 -16.86 -5.81 -11.15
CA GLU A 62 -15.48 -5.95 -11.56
C GLU A 62 -14.53 -5.22 -10.59
N TRP A 63 -14.93 -4.00 -10.19
CA TRP A 63 -14.21 -3.22 -9.21
C TRP A 63 -14.18 -3.89 -7.84
N ASN A 64 -15.31 -4.41 -7.37
CA ASN A 64 -15.40 -5.13 -6.10
C ASN A 64 -14.51 -6.38 -6.10
N GLN A 65 -14.47 -7.14 -7.20
CA GLN A 65 -13.56 -8.28 -7.35
C GLN A 65 -12.09 -7.85 -7.28
N PHE A 66 -11.73 -6.75 -7.92
CA PHE A 66 -10.39 -6.19 -7.85
C PHE A 66 -10.01 -5.79 -6.41
N MET A 67 -10.90 -5.10 -5.70
CA MET A 67 -10.69 -4.70 -4.30
C MET A 67 -10.54 -5.91 -3.38
N SER A 68 -11.39 -6.95 -3.56
CA SER A 68 -11.30 -8.21 -2.81
C SER A 68 -9.97 -8.93 -3.06
N THR A 69 -9.49 -8.93 -4.30
CA THR A 69 -8.18 -9.51 -4.65
C THR A 69 -7.04 -8.79 -3.97
N ASN A 70 -7.05 -7.44 -3.97
CA ASN A 70 -6.04 -6.65 -3.27
C ASN A 70 -6.05 -6.91 -1.75
N ALA A 71 -7.24 -7.02 -1.15
CA ALA A 71 -7.40 -7.26 0.28
C ALA A 71 -7.10 -8.71 0.71
N SER A 72 -7.05 -9.67 -0.22
CA SER A 72 -6.74 -11.08 0.07
C SER A 72 -5.25 -11.33 0.32
N GLY A 73 -4.39 -10.41 -0.12
CA GLY A 73 -2.94 -10.48 0.07
C GLY A 73 -2.53 -10.40 1.54
N GLU A 74 -1.26 -10.71 1.78
CA GLU A 74 -0.63 -10.51 3.09
C GLU A 74 0.17 -9.21 3.05
N ALA A 75 -0.22 -8.24 3.86
CA ALA A 75 0.49 -6.98 4.03
C ALA A 75 0.46 -6.55 5.50
N GLU A 76 1.37 -5.67 5.88
CA GLU A 76 1.22 -4.88 7.10
C GLU A 76 0.77 -3.47 6.71
N LEU A 77 -0.39 -3.07 7.21
CA LEU A 77 -1.00 -1.78 6.89
C LEU A 77 -0.33 -0.66 7.67
N VAL A 78 -0.05 0.44 7.00
CA VAL A 78 0.56 1.63 7.58
C VAL A 78 -0.43 2.78 7.54
N PHE A 79 -0.74 3.34 8.71
CA PHE A 79 -1.75 4.39 8.86
C PHE A 79 -1.24 5.60 9.61
N GLY A 80 -1.69 6.79 9.22
CA GLY A 80 -1.80 7.93 10.12
C GLY A 80 -3.05 7.83 10.99
N ARG A 81 -3.08 8.57 12.09
CA ARG A 81 -4.16 8.51 13.07
C ARG A 81 -5.57 8.67 12.47
N LYS A 82 -5.79 9.72 11.66
CA LYS A 82 -7.12 10.01 11.10
C LYS A 82 -7.65 8.86 10.23
N THR A 83 -6.79 8.33 9.35
CA THR A 83 -7.15 7.20 8.49
C THR A 83 -7.39 5.93 9.32
N TYR A 84 -6.54 5.67 10.32
CA TYR A 84 -6.72 4.55 11.22
C TYR A 84 -8.08 4.61 11.94
N GLU A 85 -8.40 5.76 12.55
CA GLU A 85 -9.67 5.94 13.27
C GLU A 85 -10.89 5.76 12.36
N MET A 86 -10.84 6.25 11.11
CA MET A 86 -11.88 6.07 10.11
C MET A 86 -12.06 4.60 9.76
N MET A 87 -10.97 3.90 9.44
CA MET A 87 -10.97 2.49 9.06
C MET A 87 -11.40 1.59 10.22
N ALA A 88 -10.93 1.86 11.44
CA ALA A 88 -11.27 1.11 12.66
C ALA A 88 -12.75 1.24 13.06
N ARG A 89 -13.43 2.32 12.67
CA ARG A 89 -14.88 2.48 12.89
C ARG A 89 -15.73 1.63 11.93
N PHE A 90 -15.23 1.32 10.76
CA PHE A 90 -15.99 0.62 9.72
C PHE A 90 -15.67 -0.86 9.62
N TRP A 91 -14.39 -1.23 9.41
CA TRP A 91 -14.03 -2.60 9.04
C TRP A 91 -14.37 -3.69 10.07
N PRO A 92 -14.37 -3.44 11.41
CA PRO A 92 -14.78 -4.43 12.40
C PRO A 92 -16.31 -4.60 12.52
N THR A 93 -17.11 -3.83 11.78
CA THR A 93 -18.58 -3.85 11.91
C THR A 93 -19.23 -5.02 11.16
N LYS A 94 -20.44 -5.36 11.60
CA LYS A 94 -21.30 -6.33 10.88
C LYS A 94 -21.67 -5.83 9.48
N GLU A 95 -21.84 -4.52 9.31
CA GLU A 95 -22.14 -3.89 8.02
C GLU A 95 -21.00 -4.14 7.02
N ALA A 96 -19.75 -3.89 7.39
CA ALA A 96 -18.60 -4.20 6.54
C ALA A 96 -18.51 -5.68 6.17
N ALA A 97 -18.77 -6.58 7.14
CA ALA A 97 -18.77 -8.02 6.91
C ALA A 97 -19.89 -8.49 5.98
N GLN A 98 -21.01 -7.76 5.91
CA GLN A 98 -22.14 -8.07 5.02
C GLN A 98 -21.96 -7.49 3.62
N THR A 99 -21.46 -6.25 3.52
CA THR A 99 -21.33 -5.53 2.25
C THR A 99 -20.07 -5.88 1.47
N MET A 100 -18.94 -6.11 2.19
CA MET A 100 -17.63 -6.42 1.60
C MET A 100 -16.91 -7.51 2.42
N PRO A 101 -17.42 -8.74 2.47
CA PRO A 101 -16.96 -9.78 3.40
C PRO A 101 -15.48 -10.13 3.27
N ASP A 102 -14.97 -10.24 2.05
CA ASP A 102 -13.57 -10.60 1.80
C ASP A 102 -12.61 -9.45 2.16
N VAL A 103 -12.99 -8.21 1.82
CA VAL A 103 -12.20 -7.03 2.18
C VAL A 103 -12.19 -6.84 3.70
N ALA A 104 -13.35 -6.95 4.36
CA ALA A 104 -13.45 -6.82 5.82
C ALA A 104 -12.60 -7.88 6.54
N ARG A 105 -12.61 -9.13 6.05
CA ARG A 105 -11.77 -10.22 6.58
C ARG A 105 -10.28 -9.88 6.43
N GLY A 106 -9.85 -9.43 5.26
CA GLY A 106 -8.46 -9.03 5.00
C GLY A 106 -8.03 -7.88 5.90
N MET A 107 -8.80 -6.79 5.93
CA MET A 107 -8.54 -5.61 6.75
C MET A 107 -8.41 -5.92 8.25
N ASN A 108 -9.27 -6.78 8.79
CA ASN A 108 -9.21 -7.18 10.20
C ASN A 108 -7.99 -8.10 10.47
N ARG A 109 -7.66 -9.03 9.59
CA ARG A 109 -6.57 -9.98 9.75
C ARG A 109 -5.18 -9.35 9.67
N MET A 110 -4.95 -8.42 8.72
CA MET A 110 -3.64 -7.81 8.49
C MET A 110 -3.14 -7.08 9.74
N ARG A 111 -1.81 -7.12 9.97
CA ARG A 111 -1.15 -6.29 10.99
C ARG A 111 -1.24 -4.81 10.60
N LYS A 112 -1.29 -3.94 11.59
CA LYS A 112 -1.42 -2.49 11.40
C LYS A 112 -0.44 -1.73 12.27
N THR A 113 0.31 -0.83 11.66
CA THR A 113 1.17 0.13 12.37
C THR A 113 0.62 1.53 12.18
N VAL A 114 0.33 2.21 13.30
CA VAL A 114 -0.29 3.54 13.33
C VAL A 114 0.74 4.58 13.78
N PHE A 115 0.93 5.61 12.97
CA PHE A 115 1.77 6.75 13.30
C PHE A 115 0.92 7.88 13.88
N SER A 116 1.19 8.24 15.14
CA SER A 116 0.44 9.28 15.85
C SER A 116 1.26 9.83 17.01
N HIS A 117 1.19 11.16 17.20
CA HIS A 117 1.74 11.82 18.39
C HIS A 117 0.74 11.83 19.56
N THR A 118 -0.54 11.60 19.32
CA THR A 118 -1.61 11.74 20.30
C THR A 118 -2.29 10.44 20.69
N LEU A 119 -2.36 9.47 19.79
CA LEU A 119 -2.95 8.16 20.05
C LEU A 119 -2.04 7.35 20.98
N LYS A 120 -2.57 6.85 22.09
CA LYS A 120 -1.81 6.05 23.06
C LYS A 120 -1.97 4.54 22.82
N THR A 121 -3.17 4.12 22.43
CA THR A 121 -3.53 2.73 22.15
C THR A 121 -4.23 2.62 20.82
N ALA A 122 -4.14 1.47 20.19
CA ALA A 122 -4.79 1.13 18.92
C ALA A 122 -5.63 -0.13 19.14
N ASP A 123 -6.95 0.05 19.30
CA ASP A 123 -7.86 -1.01 19.78
C ASP A 123 -8.38 -1.92 18.67
N TRP A 124 -8.19 -1.55 17.40
CA TRP A 124 -8.51 -2.43 16.29
C TRP A 124 -7.56 -3.63 16.28
N GLU A 125 -8.09 -4.84 16.13
CA GLU A 125 -7.34 -6.08 16.16
C GLU A 125 -6.04 -6.01 15.33
N ASN A 126 -4.96 -6.60 15.85
CA ASN A 126 -3.64 -6.64 15.21
C ASN A 126 -3.01 -5.25 14.95
N SER A 127 -3.38 -4.24 15.73
CA SER A 127 -2.86 -2.88 15.61
C SER A 127 -1.83 -2.54 16.69
N ARG A 128 -0.84 -1.73 16.33
CA ARG A 128 0.10 -1.12 17.27
C ARG A 128 0.34 0.36 16.92
N VAL A 129 0.67 1.17 17.91
CA VAL A 129 1.16 2.54 17.72
C VAL A 129 2.67 2.51 17.59
N ALA A 130 3.20 3.14 16.54
CA ALA A 130 4.65 3.28 16.34
C ALA A 130 5.27 4.10 17.47
N GLN A 131 6.48 3.72 17.92
CA GLN A 131 7.19 4.39 19.02
C GLN A 131 8.27 5.36 18.52
N ALA A 132 8.81 5.12 17.31
CA ALA A 132 9.79 5.97 16.67
C ALA A 132 9.13 6.94 15.66
N ASP A 133 9.92 7.91 15.18
CA ASP A 133 9.47 8.76 14.08
C ASP A 133 9.20 7.95 12.80
N LEU A 134 8.41 8.53 11.90
CA LEU A 134 7.89 7.87 10.72
C LEU A 134 9.00 7.24 9.84
N ALA A 135 10.02 8.01 9.50
CA ALA A 135 11.04 7.55 8.57
C ALA A 135 11.96 6.47 9.20
N THR A 136 12.30 6.63 10.47
CA THR A 136 13.10 5.66 11.23
C THR A 136 12.36 4.34 11.37
N GLU A 137 11.08 4.38 11.77
CA GLU A 137 10.28 3.16 11.93
C GLU A 137 10.09 2.43 10.60
N ILE A 138 9.79 3.14 9.51
CA ILE A 138 9.65 2.52 8.19
C ILE A 138 10.96 1.87 7.72
N ARG A 139 12.12 2.51 7.90
CA ARG A 139 13.41 1.88 7.58
C ARG A 139 13.64 0.61 8.38
N ARG A 140 13.34 0.64 9.68
CA ARG A 140 13.43 -0.53 10.56
C ARG A 140 12.50 -1.65 10.06
N MET A 141 11.23 -1.34 9.81
CA MET A 141 10.25 -2.32 9.32
C MET A 141 10.67 -2.93 7.98
N LYS A 142 11.20 -2.14 7.05
CA LYS A 142 11.69 -2.62 5.75
C LYS A 142 12.89 -3.58 5.90
N SER A 143 13.73 -3.42 6.92
CA SER A 143 14.92 -4.25 7.16
C SER A 143 14.63 -5.55 7.91
N GLU A 144 13.44 -5.71 8.48
CA GLU A 144 13.04 -6.89 9.24
C GLU A 144 12.23 -7.88 8.39
N PRO A 145 12.29 -9.19 8.67
CA PRO A 145 11.43 -10.16 8.01
C PRO A 145 9.94 -9.89 8.27
N GLY A 146 9.11 -10.01 7.25
CA GLY A 146 7.67 -9.83 7.37
C GLY A 146 6.99 -9.64 6.01
N PRO A 147 5.66 -9.49 6.00
CA PRO A 147 4.93 -9.16 4.79
C PRO A 147 5.27 -7.73 4.34
N ASP A 148 5.06 -7.44 3.05
CA ASP A 148 5.24 -6.11 2.50
C ASP A 148 4.37 -5.07 3.23
N LEU A 149 4.77 -3.81 3.15
CA LEU A 149 4.11 -2.68 3.78
C LEU A 149 3.16 -2.01 2.79
N LEU A 150 1.95 -1.68 3.25
CA LEU A 150 0.94 -1.02 2.41
C LEU A 150 0.35 0.19 3.13
N ILE A 151 0.47 1.35 2.51
CA ILE A 151 -0.21 2.57 2.95
C ILE A 151 -1.56 2.66 2.24
N LEU A 152 -2.65 2.73 3.02
CA LEU A 152 -4.00 3.00 2.53
C LEU A 152 -4.41 4.40 2.98
N GLY A 153 -4.31 5.36 2.09
CA GLY A 153 -4.57 6.76 2.44
C GLY A 153 -3.52 7.35 3.38
N SER A 154 -3.86 8.39 4.16
CA SER A 154 -2.93 9.21 4.96
C SER A 154 -1.98 10.01 4.09
N GLY A 155 -2.51 10.98 3.31
CA GLY A 155 -1.72 11.79 2.40
C GLY A 155 -0.48 12.42 3.03
N GLU A 156 -0.56 12.83 4.30
CA GLU A 156 0.60 13.36 5.03
C GLU A 156 1.73 12.34 5.18
N ILE A 157 1.40 11.07 5.48
CA ILE A 157 2.40 9.98 5.54
C ILE A 157 2.98 9.73 4.15
N VAL A 158 2.13 9.67 3.13
CA VAL A 158 2.56 9.48 1.74
C VAL A 158 3.52 10.59 1.33
N ALA A 159 3.17 11.85 1.54
CA ALA A 159 4.02 12.99 1.19
C ALA A 159 5.39 12.93 1.88
N GLN A 160 5.42 12.71 3.21
CA GLN A 160 6.67 12.62 3.97
C GLN A 160 7.55 11.45 3.51
N LEU A 161 6.97 10.26 3.29
CA LEU A 161 7.74 9.09 2.87
C LEU A 161 8.16 9.16 1.40
N THR A 162 7.37 9.83 0.54
CA THR A 162 7.78 10.17 -0.83
C THR A 162 9.01 11.07 -0.81
N GLN A 163 8.96 12.15 -0.01
CA GLN A 163 10.07 13.10 0.16
C GLN A 163 11.32 12.40 0.71
N ALA A 164 11.15 11.45 1.65
CA ALA A 164 12.24 10.67 2.25
C ALA A 164 12.78 9.56 1.32
N GLY A 165 12.14 9.34 0.17
CA GLY A 165 12.53 8.30 -0.79
C GLY A 165 12.34 6.88 -0.28
N LEU A 166 11.35 6.63 0.56
CA LEU A 166 11.11 5.34 1.21
C LEU A 166 10.00 4.51 0.57
N ILE A 167 9.17 5.12 -0.29
CA ILE A 167 8.12 4.41 -1.04
C ILE A 167 8.73 3.80 -2.30
N ASP A 168 8.50 2.50 -2.49
CA ASP A 168 9.00 1.72 -3.62
C ASP A 168 8.00 1.72 -4.78
N ALA A 169 6.70 1.64 -4.48
CA ALA A 169 5.66 1.55 -5.51
C ALA A 169 4.38 2.31 -5.14
N TYR A 170 3.67 2.75 -6.17
CA TYR A 170 2.34 3.34 -6.06
C TYR A 170 1.35 2.57 -6.91
N GLN A 171 0.19 2.32 -6.37
CA GLN A 171 -1.01 1.89 -7.08
C GLN A 171 -2.05 3.01 -6.93
N ILE A 172 -2.16 3.84 -7.96
CA ILE A 172 -3.03 5.01 -7.95
C ILE A 172 -4.26 4.75 -8.81
N VAL A 173 -5.42 4.96 -8.22
CA VAL A 173 -6.72 4.91 -8.90
C VAL A 173 -7.12 6.33 -9.29
N VAL A 174 -7.26 6.59 -10.57
CA VAL A 174 -7.89 7.82 -11.05
C VAL A 174 -9.38 7.56 -11.22
N VAL A 175 -10.19 8.23 -10.41
CA VAL A 175 -11.66 8.15 -10.47
C VAL A 175 -12.16 9.24 -11.40
N PRO A 176 -13.13 8.98 -12.30
CA PRO A 176 -13.61 9.92 -13.31
C PRO A 176 -14.54 11.00 -12.72
N ILE A 177 -14.06 11.74 -11.73
CA ILE A 177 -14.76 12.84 -11.05
C ILE A 177 -13.83 14.06 -10.92
N VAL A 178 -14.38 15.25 -10.94
CA VAL A 178 -13.71 16.51 -10.64
C VAL A 178 -14.25 17.03 -9.32
N LEU A 179 -13.38 17.31 -8.36
CA LEU A 179 -13.76 17.84 -7.04
C LEU A 179 -13.65 19.37 -6.96
N GLY A 180 -12.76 19.97 -7.76
CA GLY A 180 -12.53 21.42 -7.79
C GLY A 180 -11.65 21.93 -6.65
N SER A 181 -11.73 21.30 -5.48
CA SER A 181 -10.93 21.64 -4.28
C SER A 181 -10.78 20.42 -3.38
N GLY A 182 -9.80 20.45 -2.48
CA GLY A 182 -9.50 19.35 -1.58
C GLY A 182 -8.03 19.25 -1.21
N ARG A 183 -7.59 18.09 -0.77
CA ARG A 183 -6.18 17.82 -0.43
C ARG A 183 -5.52 16.96 -1.49
N THR A 184 -4.29 17.32 -1.86
CA THR A 184 -3.45 16.54 -2.79
C THR A 184 -2.60 15.52 -2.03
N LEU A 185 -2.36 14.36 -2.68
CA LEU A 185 -1.62 13.24 -2.05
C LEU A 185 -0.14 13.58 -1.80
N PHE A 186 0.43 14.48 -2.59
CA PHE A 186 1.86 14.82 -2.58
C PHE A 186 2.14 16.27 -2.12
N GLU A 187 1.27 16.81 -1.27
CA GLU A 187 1.42 18.16 -0.75
C GLU A 187 2.78 18.35 -0.06
N GLY A 188 3.52 19.39 -0.46
CA GLY A 188 4.85 19.72 0.08
C GLY A 188 6.02 18.85 -0.42
N VAL A 189 5.79 17.89 -1.30
CA VAL A 189 6.88 17.12 -1.92
C VAL A 189 7.67 17.99 -2.89
N THR A 190 8.99 17.99 -2.75
CA THR A 190 9.94 18.72 -3.60
C THR A 190 10.86 17.76 -4.36
N GLY A 191 11.72 18.28 -5.24
CA GLY A 191 12.72 17.45 -5.93
C GLY A 191 12.22 16.63 -7.10
N LYS A 192 10.91 16.65 -7.41
CA LYS A 192 10.29 16.00 -8.56
C LYS A 192 10.71 14.52 -8.72
N PRO A 193 10.51 13.65 -7.70
CA PRO A 193 10.85 12.23 -7.81
C PRO A 193 10.15 11.61 -9.03
N ARG A 194 10.85 10.71 -9.74
CA ARG A 194 10.34 10.05 -10.93
C ARG A 194 10.00 8.61 -10.61
N PHE A 195 9.01 8.09 -11.33
CA PHE A 195 8.55 6.71 -11.23
C PHE A 195 8.26 6.19 -12.63
N GLU A 196 8.51 4.90 -12.85
CA GLU A 196 8.17 4.19 -14.08
C GLU A 196 6.73 3.64 -14.00
N LEU A 197 5.94 3.85 -15.04
CA LEU A 197 4.64 3.19 -15.17
C LEU A 197 4.85 1.75 -15.63
N THR A 198 4.58 0.78 -14.73
CA THR A 198 4.79 -0.65 -15.02
C THR A 198 3.53 -1.33 -15.53
N LYS A 199 2.34 -0.83 -15.15
CA LYS A 199 1.05 -1.42 -15.56
C LYS A 199 -0.06 -0.38 -15.49
N THR A 200 -1.09 -0.56 -16.35
CA THR A 200 -2.37 0.16 -16.26
C THR A 200 -3.54 -0.82 -16.41
N ARG A 201 -4.68 -0.48 -15.80
CA ARG A 201 -5.96 -1.15 -16.02
C ARG A 201 -7.10 -0.15 -15.96
N ALA A 202 -7.94 -0.14 -16.97
CA ALA A 202 -9.22 0.55 -16.96
C ALA A 202 -10.34 -0.43 -16.56
N PHE A 203 -11.34 0.10 -15.86
CA PHE A 203 -12.51 -0.64 -15.39
C PHE A 203 -13.79 -0.12 -16.03
N SER A 204 -14.84 -0.96 -16.05
CA SER A 204 -16.15 -0.62 -16.64
C SER A 204 -16.80 0.60 -15.99
N ASN A 205 -16.53 0.86 -14.71
CA ASN A 205 -17.02 2.03 -13.97
C ASN A 205 -16.23 3.33 -14.30
N GLY A 206 -15.26 3.28 -15.20
CA GLY A 206 -14.43 4.42 -15.60
C GLY A 206 -13.17 4.65 -14.74
N ASN A 207 -12.97 3.90 -13.66
CA ASN A 207 -11.74 3.98 -12.88
C ASN A 207 -10.55 3.50 -13.72
N VAL A 208 -9.41 4.19 -13.58
CA VAL A 208 -8.15 3.78 -14.18
C VAL A 208 -7.12 3.58 -13.07
N VAL A 209 -6.54 2.40 -12.99
CA VAL A 209 -5.46 2.08 -12.05
C VAL A 209 -4.13 2.12 -12.78
N GLY A 210 -3.18 2.88 -12.24
CA GLY A 210 -1.78 2.90 -12.64
C GLY A 210 -0.90 2.33 -11.55
N TRP A 211 0.05 1.44 -11.93
CA TRP A 211 1.11 0.96 -11.07
C TRP A 211 2.40 1.64 -11.45
N TYR A 212 3.05 2.25 -10.48
CA TYR A 212 4.28 2.99 -10.67
C TYR A 212 5.33 2.47 -9.72
N GLU A 213 6.52 2.23 -10.20
CA GLU A 213 7.66 1.77 -9.40
C GLU A 213 8.78 2.80 -9.44
N ARG A 214 9.61 2.79 -8.41
CA ARG A 214 10.75 3.69 -8.34
C ARG A 214 11.83 3.23 -9.30
N ASP A 215 12.43 4.20 -10.05
CA ASP A 215 13.61 3.98 -10.89
C ASP A 215 14.83 3.49 -10.07
#